data_04f6837d534cc6fb1d84f62a9e200cce
#
_entry.id   04f6837d534cc6fb1d84f62a9e200cce
#
_cell.length_a   1.000
_cell.length_b   1.000
_cell.length_c   1.000
_cell.angle_alpha   90.00
_cell.angle_beta   90.00
_cell.angle_gamma   90.00
#
_symmetry.space_group_name_H-M   'P 1'
#
loop_
_entity.id
_entity.type
_entity.pdbx_description
1 polymer ?
#
loop_
_entity_poly.entity_id
_entity_poly.type
_entity_poly.pdbx_seq_one_letter_code
_entity_poly.pdbx_strand_id
1 'polypeptide(L)'
;MRYSTFTLFFLAFTTLALTAPALAENVTYIKAGSLFDSKSGRVSRDVVIAVEGETITAVDAKLDIPPDADVIDLSDAFVMPGLMDMHTHVVGNLDKYFFAGYFQSPHRATIGGVVNAEKTLMAGFTTIRNVGARDYADVALRNAINAGEIPGPRMAVSGPGLGITGGHCDRNSLNASFKERSDGVADGPWAAREQVRKNVKYGADLTKFCATGGVFSKGTKVGMTQYTLEEMQAIVDESHTHERKVAAHAHGNEGIKRAIVAGVDSIEHASFLDEEAIRMGIERGTYFALDIYN
;
A
#
# COMPACT_ATOMS: atom_id res chain seq x y z
N MET A 1 72.21 -21.12 27.29
CA MET A 1 71.28 -20.78 26.22
C MET A 1 70.50 -22.05 25.83
N ARG A 2 69.26 -22.13 26.23
CA ARG A 2 68.37 -23.24 25.86
C ARG A 2 67.28 -22.68 24.97
N TYR A 3 67.24 -23.10 23.71
CA TYR A 3 66.19 -22.75 22.78
C TYR A 3 65.01 -23.76 22.95
N SER A 4 63.84 -23.24 23.30
CA SER A 4 62.58 -23.98 23.36
C SER A 4 61.87 -23.85 22.04
N THR A 5 61.66 -24.97 21.35
CA THR A 5 60.94 -25.09 20.07
C THR A 5 59.43 -25.19 20.36
N PHE A 6 58.64 -24.17 19.94
CA PHE A 6 57.19 -24.23 19.99
C PHE A 6 56.67 -24.85 18.69
N THR A 7 56.05 -26.01 18.79
CA THR A 7 55.35 -26.68 17.67
C THR A 7 53.92 -26.21 17.65
N LEU A 8 53.53 -25.44 16.58
CA LEU A 8 52.15 -25.03 16.34
C LEU A 8 51.39 -26.21 15.68
N PHE A 9 50.38 -26.73 16.38
CA PHE A 9 49.39 -27.64 15.77
C PHE A 9 48.30 -26.82 15.09
N PHE A 10 48.20 -26.90 13.76
CA PHE A 10 47.10 -26.39 12.98
C PHE A 10 45.98 -27.44 12.99
N LEU A 11 44.89 -27.18 13.70
CA LEU A 11 43.64 -27.97 13.60
C LEU A 11 42.83 -27.45 12.39
N ALA A 12 42.79 -28.22 11.32
CA ALA A 12 41.94 -27.93 10.19
C ALA A 12 40.47 -28.33 10.52
N PHE A 13 39.62 -27.35 10.76
CA PHE A 13 38.18 -27.53 10.85
C PHE A 13 37.62 -27.66 9.43
N THR A 14 37.29 -28.88 8.98
CA THR A 14 36.47 -29.12 7.80
C THR A 14 35.01 -28.89 8.17
N THR A 15 34.45 -27.73 7.78
CA THR A 15 33.01 -27.48 7.84
C THR A 15 32.32 -28.30 6.75
N LEU A 16 31.66 -29.40 7.14
CA LEU A 16 30.74 -30.11 6.29
C LEU A 16 29.49 -29.24 6.12
N ALA A 17 29.34 -28.57 4.99
CA ALA A 17 28.12 -27.90 4.63
C ALA A 17 27.04 -28.97 4.35
N LEU A 18 26.17 -29.21 5.31
CA LEU A 18 24.91 -29.93 5.07
C LEU A 18 24.02 -29.06 4.20
N THR A 19 24.02 -29.35 2.89
CA THR A 19 22.99 -28.84 2.00
C THR A 19 21.71 -29.61 2.35
N ALA A 20 20.80 -28.93 3.08
CA ALA A 20 19.44 -29.43 3.20
C ALA A 20 18.84 -29.55 1.79
N PRO A 21 18.18 -30.67 1.42
CA PRO A 21 17.48 -30.75 0.17
C PRO A 21 16.41 -29.63 0.19
N ALA A 22 16.43 -28.76 -0.82
CA ALA A 22 15.31 -27.87 -1.07
C ALA A 22 14.10 -28.77 -1.26
N LEU A 23 13.12 -28.68 -0.37
CA LEU A 23 11.81 -29.30 -0.57
C LEU A 23 11.29 -28.71 -1.88
N ALA A 24 11.10 -29.54 -2.89
CA ALA A 24 10.42 -29.12 -4.11
C ALA A 24 9.06 -28.55 -3.66
N GLU A 25 8.80 -27.28 -3.96
CA GLU A 25 7.49 -26.70 -3.66
C GLU A 25 6.45 -27.49 -4.45
N ASN A 26 5.40 -27.98 -3.75
CA ASN A 26 4.34 -28.71 -4.41
C ASN A 26 3.62 -27.80 -5.41
N VAL A 27 3.48 -28.26 -6.64
CA VAL A 27 2.71 -27.53 -7.66
C VAL A 27 1.22 -27.80 -7.43
N THR A 28 0.45 -26.72 -7.23
CA THR A 28 -1.01 -26.79 -7.18
C THR A 28 -1.57 -26.48 -8.57
N TYR A 29 -2.49 -27.33 -9.04
CA TYR A 29 -3.17 -27.15 -10.32
C TYR A 29 -4.59 -26.63 -10.11
N ILE A 30 -4.97 -25.58 -10.84
CA ILE A 30 -6.33 -25.01 -10.82
C ILE A 30 -6.98 -25.31 -12.16
N LYS A 31 -8.08 -26.07 -12.18
CA LYS A 31 -8.93 -26.26 -13.35
C LYS A 31 -9.94 -25.11 -13.40
N ALA A 32 -9.88 -24.28 -14.44
CA ALA A 32 -10.79 -23.16 -14.63
C ALA A 32 -11.74 -23.40 -15.79
N GLY A 33 -13.05 -23.37 -15.56
CA GLY A 33 -14.06 -23.46 -16.64
C GLY A 33 -13.98 -22.28 -17.60
N SER A 34 -13.67 -21.12 -17.07
CA SER A 34 -13.32 -19.92 -17.87
C SER A 34 -12.23 -19.13 -17.16
N LEU A 35 -11.27 -18.60 -17.91
CA LEU A 35 -10.18 -17.77 -17.38
C LEU A 35 -10.13 -16.42 -18.12
N PHE A 36 -10.20 -15.32 -17.39
CA PHE A 36 -9.99 -13.97 -17.91
C PHE A 36 -8.51 -13.62 -17.94
N ASP A 37 -7.98 -13.28 -19.11
CA ASP A 37 -6.65 -12.70 -19.28
C ASP A 37 -6.74 -11.18 -19.26
N SER A 38 -6.27 -10.57 -18.20
CA SER A 38 -6.30 -9.12 -18.01
C SER A 38 -5.40 -8.33 -18.99
N LYS A 39 -4.41 -8.97 -19.63
CA LYS A 39 -3.54 -8.31 -20.61
C LYS A 39 -4.20 -8.18 -21.98
N SER A 40 -4.86 -9.25 -22.43
CA SER A 40 -5.50 -9.27 -23.74
C SER A 40 -6.98 -8.90 -23.70
N GLY A 41 -7.61 -8.91 -22.52
CA GLY A 41 -9.06 -8.76 -22.34
C GLY A 41 -9.88 -9.96 -22.83
N ARG A 42 -9.23 -11.10 -23.08
CA ARG A 42 -9.88 -12.30 -23.63
C ARG A 42 -10.27 -13.30 -22.54
N VAL A 43 -11.26 -14.11 -22.85
CA VAL A 43 -11.68 -15.23 -22.01
C VAL A 43 -11.29 -16.53 -22.71
N SER A 44 -10.52 -17.40 -22.05
CA SER A 44 -10.23 -18.76 -22.46
C SER A 44 -11.10 -19.73 -21.69
N ARG A 45 -11.43 -20.90 -22.29
CA ARG A 45 -12.24 -21.93 -21.64
C ARG A 45 -11.42 -23.19 -21.38
N ASP A 46 -11.83 -23.95 -20.34
CA ASP A 46 -11.26 -25.24 -19.98
C ASP A 46 -9.73 -25.18 -19.82
N VAL A 47 -9.27 -24.24 -19.02
CA VAL A 47 -7.83 -23.93 -18.84
C VAL A 47 -7.34 -24.50 -17.51
N VAL A 48 -6.14 -25.04 -17.53
CA VAL A 48 -5.41 -25.45 -16.32
C VAL A 48 -4.32 -24.41 -16.00
N ILE A 49 -4.25 -24.00 -14.75
CA ILE A 49 -3.25 -23.09 -14.22
C ILE A 49 -2.37 -23.89 -13.26
N ALA A 50 -1.05 -23.89 -13.47
CA ALA A 50 -0.09 -24.47 -12.53
C ALA A 50 0.52 -23.34 -11.67
N VAL A 51 0.53 -23.54 -10.36
CA VAL A 51 1.05 -22.61 -9.35
C VAL A 51 2.09 -23.33 -8.51
N GLU A 52 3.32 -22.82 -8.50
CA GLU A 52 4.41 -23.29 -7.66
C GLU A 52 4.74 -22.20 -6.62
N GLY A 53 4.52 -22.51 -5.35
CA GLY A 53 4.59 -21.51 -4.29
C GLY A 53 3.65 -20.33 -4.54
N GLU A 54 4.20 -19.14 -4.76
CA GLU A 54 3.44 -17.90 -5.07
C GLU A 54 3.43 -17.53 -6.56
N THR A 55 3.94 -18.41 -7.43
CA THR A 55 4.15 -18.08 -8.85
C THR A 55 3.28 -18.94 -9.76
N ILE A 56 2.58 -18.32 -10.72
CA ILE A 56 1.94 -19.03 -11.82
C ILE A 56 3.03 -19.43 -12.80
N THR A 57 3.28 -20.73 -12.96
CA THR A 57 4.34 -21.28 -13.81
C THR A 57 3.87 -21.69 -15.21
N ALA A 58 2.58 -22.05 -15.32
CA ALA A 58 1.97 -22.38 -16.61
C ALA A 58 0.47 -22.07 -16.65
N VAL A 59 -0.04 -21.77 -17.83
CA VAL A 59 -1.47 -21.59 -18.14
C VAL A 59 -1.72 -22.19 -19.52
N ASP A 60 -2.37 -23.36 -19.58
CA ASP A 60 -2.68 -24.02 -20.86
C ASP A 60 -3.90 -24.96 -20.71
N ALA A 61 -4.72 -25.06 -21.74
CA ALA A 61 -5.86 -25.98 -21.80
C ALA A 61 -5.44 -27.47 -21.89
N LYS A 62 -4.19 -27.74 -22.29
CA LYS A 62 -3.64 -29.09 -22.50
C LYS A 62 -2.58 -29.46 -21.46
N LEU A 63 -2.51 -28.72 -20.34
CA LEU A 63 -1.54 -29.02 -19.31
C LEU A 63 -1.88 -30.35 -18.63
N ASP A 64 -0.94 -31.31 -18.65
CA ASP A 64 -1.08 -32.58 -17.97
C ASP A 64 -0.98 -32.39 -16.46
N ILE A 65 -1.94 -32.94 -15.74
CA ILE A 65 -1.98 -32.92 -14.28
C ILE A 65 -1.54 -34.31 -13.77
N PRO A 66 -0.46 -34.38 -12.97
CA PRO A 66 -0.04 -35.64 -12.36
C PRO A 66 -1.17 -36.27 -11.51
N PRO A 67 -1.28 -37.61 -11.44
CA PRO A 67 -2.39 -38.27 -10.73
C PRO A 67 -2.48 -37.96 -9.23
N ASP A 68 -1.35 -37.63 -8.60
CA ASP A 68 -1.17 -37.30 -7.19
C ASP A 68 -0.97 -35.83 -6.91
N ALA A 69 -1.23 -34.97 -7.92
CA ALA A 69 -1.12 -33.51 -7.76
C ALA A 69 -2.25 -32.95 -6.91
N ASP A 70 -1.94 -31.87 -6.20
CA ASP A 70 -2.95 -31.04 -5.53
C ASP A 70 -3.76 -30.25 -6.58
N VAL A 71 -5.10 -30.44 -6.58
CA VAL A 71 -5.99 -29.87 -7.59
C VAL A 71 -7.14 -29.10 -6.96
N ILE A 72 -7.27 -27.84 -7.35
CA ILE A 72 -8.45 -27.00 -7.08
C ILE A 72 -9.35 -27.06 -8.31
N ASP A 73 -10.49 -27.71 -8.20
CA ASP A 73 -11.45 -27.82 -9.31
C ASP A 73 -12.46 -26.66 -9.31
N LEU A 74 -12.30 -25.77 -10.30
CA LEU A 74 -13.16 -24.63 -10.60
C LEU A 74 -13.68 -24.75 -12.05
N SER A 75 -13.96 -25.99 -12.53
CA SER A 75 -14.38 -26.27 -13.90
C SER A 75 -15.73 -25.63 -14.26
N ASP A 76 -16.56 -25.33 -13.28
CA ASP A 76 -17.85 -24.65 -13.42
C ASP A 76 -17.79 -23.15 -13.10
N ALA A 77 -16.60 -22.62 -12.80
CA ALA A 77 -16.40 -21.24 -12.37
C ALA A 77 -15.71 -20.36 -13.42
N PHE A 78 -15.88 -19.05 -13.26
CA PHE A 78 -15.14 -18.02 -13.97
C PHE A 78 -14.00 -17.55 -13.07
N VAL A 79 -12.77 -17.79 -13.51
CA VAL A 79 -11.55 -17.43 -12.79
C VAL A 79 -10.96 -16.15 -13.41
N MET A 80 -10.51 -15.26 -12.57
CA MET A 80 -9.85 -14.01 -12.97
C MET A 80 -8.74 -13.63 -11.98
N PRO A 81 -7.77 -12.80 -12.39
CA PRO A 81 -6.83 -12.22 -11.44
C PRO A 81 -7.56 -11.47 -10.33
N GLY A 82 -7.00 -11.52 -9.11
CA GLY A 82 -7.57 -10.76 -8.00
C GLY A 82 -7.63 -9.27 -8.29
N LEU A 83 -8.68 -8.61 -7.82
CA LEU A 83 -8.87 -7.17 -7.95
C LEU A 83 -7.83 -6.40 -7.13
N MET A 84 -7.55 -5.16 -7.56
CA MET A 84 -6.68 -4.24 -6.85
C MET A 84 -7.42 -2.95 -6.54
N ASP A 85 -7.36 -2.51 -5.27
CA ASP A 85 -7.88 -1.21 -4.86
C ASP A 85 -6.71 -0.29 -4.46
N MET A 86 -6.53 0.78 -5.21
CA MET A 86 -5.40 1.69 -5.04
C MET A 86 -5.66 2.84 -4.09
N HIS A 87 -6.86 2.89 -3.46
CA HIS A 87 -7.18 3.91 -2.45
C HIS A 87 -8.06 3.34 -1.34
N THR A 88 -7.44 2.86 -0.27
CA THR A 88 -8.17 2.32 0.88
C THR A 88 -7.77 2.97 2.21
N HIS A 89 -8.66 2.84 3.20
CA HIS A 89 -8.43 3.15 4.61
C HIS A 89 -8.88 1.96 5.46
N VAL A 90 -8.29 0.79 5.25
CA VAL A 90 -8.74 -0.49 5.81
C VAL A 90 -8.69 -0.54 7.34
N VAL A 91 -7.82 0.26 7.97
CA VAL A 91 -7.74 0.39 9.44
C VAL A 91 -8.83 1.32 10.00
N GLY A 92 -9.49 2.09 9.14
CA GLY A 92 -10.60 2.97 9.52
C GLY A 92 -11.88 2.21 9.81
N ASN A 93 -12.79 2.84 10.54
CA ASN A 93 -14.17 2.38 10.69
C ASN A 93 -15.11 3.53 10.31
N LEU A 94 -15.64 3.48 9.10
CA LEU A 94 -16.54 4.50 8.55
C LEU A 94 -17.94 4.46 9.17
N ASP A 95 -18.37 3.31 9.73
CA ASP A 95 -19.73 3.14 10.26
C ASP A 95 -19.99 3.96 11.53
N LYS A 96 -18.95 4.41 12.21
CA LYS A 96 -19.06 5.11 13.50
C LYS A 96 -18.48 6.52 13.51
N TYR A 97 -18.39 7.15 12.36
CA TYR A 97 -18.10 8.55 12.09
C TYR A 97 -17.22 9.36 13.05
N PHE A 98 -16.68 10.43 12.56
CA PHE A 98 -15.83 11.50 13.06
C PHE A 98 -15.36 11.42 14.53
N PHE A 99 -16.24 11.02 15.45
CA PHE A 99 -15.92 10.91 16.87
C PHE A 99 -15.33 9.57 17.29
N ALA A 100 -15.63 8.47 16.58
CA ALA A 100 -15.11 7.15 16.96
C ALA A 100 -13.58 7.12 16.97
N GLY A 101 -12.95 7.82 16.05
CA GLY A 101 -11.50 7.94 16.01
C GLY A 101 -10.86 8.66 17.19
N TYR A 102 -11.62 9.43 17.99
CA TYR A 102 -11.14 10.06 19.22
C TYR A 102 -11.27 9.14 20.45
N PHE A 103 -12.19 8.19 20.39
CA PHE A 103 -12.46 7.27 21.50
C PHE A 103 -11.85 5.88 21.29
N GLN A 104 -11.36 5.60 20.10
CA GLN A 104 -10.79 4.32 19.75
C GLN A 104 -9.25 4.38 19.81
N SER A 105 -8.67 3.48 20.61
CA SER A 105 -7.20 3.37 20.65
C SER A 105 -6.65 2.86 19.32
N PRO A 106 -5.37 3.16 18.98
CA PRO A 106 -4.70 2.60 17.80
C PRO A 106 -4.73 1.07 17.75
N HIS A 107 -4.57 0.42 18.90
CA HIS A 107 -4.65 -1.05 19.03
C HIS A 107 -6.03 -1.57 18.62
N ARG A 108 -7.12 -0.91 19.05
CA ARG A 108 -8.48 -1.31 18.65
C ARG A 108 -8.72 -1.05 17.16
N ALA A 109 -8.15 0.02 16.61
CA ALA A 109 -8.21 0.30 15.17
C ALA A 109 -7.50 -0.79 14.36
N THR A 110 -6.31 -1.23 14.79
CA THR A 110 -5.58 -2.34 14.16
C THR A 110 -6.39 -3.63 14.15
N ILE A 111 -7.01 -4.00 15.29
CA ILE A 111 -7.90 -5.18 15.36
C ILE A 111 -9.09 -5.04 14.41
N GLY A 112 -9.66 -3.83 14.27
CA GLY A 112 -10.68 -3.53 13.26
C GLY A 112 -10.17 -3.73 11.84
N GLY A 113 -8.93 -3.35 11.61
CA GLY A 113 -8.22 -3.55 10.34
C GLY A 113 -8.11 -5.02 9.95
N VAL A 114 -7.85 -5.94 10.89
CA VAL A 114 -7.83 -7.40 10.63
C VAL A 114 -9.14 -7.87 10.03
N VAL A 115 -10.26 -7.49 10.65
CA VAL A 115 -11.60 -7.86 10.16
C VAL A 115 -11.88 -7.26 8.78
N ASN A 116 -11.46 -6.02 8.55
CA ASN A 116 -11.67 -5.35 7.26
C ASN A 116 -10.78 -5.95 6.17
N ALA A 117 -9.52 -6.29 6.48
CA ALA A 117 -8.60 -6.91 5.54
C ALA A 117 -9.11 -8.27 5.06
N GLU A 118 -9.63 -9.12 5.97
CA GLU A 118 -10.26 -10.38 5.62
C GLU A 118 -11.47 -10.17 4.71
N LYS A 119 -12.37 -9.23 5.06
CA LYS A 119 -13.54 -8.89 4.23
C LYS A 119 -13.14 -8.42 2.84
N THR A 120 -12.09 -7.58 2.75
CA THR A 120 -11.57 -7.06 1.49
C THR A 120 -11.03 -8.19 0.61
N LEU A 121 -10.24 -9.11 1.21
CA LEU A 121 -9.74 -10.30 0.52
C LEU A 121 -10.89 -11.19 0.02
N MET A 122 -11.88 -11.47 0.88
CA MET A 122 -13.04 -12.31 0.55
C MET A 122 -13.96 -11.66 -0.49
N ALA A 123 -13.91 -10.34 -0.65
CA ALA A 123 -14.58 -9.62 -1.74
C ALA A 123 -13.83 -9.70 -3.08
N GLY A 124 -12.66 -10.39 -3.11
CA GLY A 124 -11.85 -10.59 -4.32
C GLY A 124 -10.73 -9.58 -4.52
N PHE A 125 -10.50 -8.65 -3.61
CA PHE A 125 -9.37 -7.73 -3.66
C PHE A 125 -8.13 -8.37 -3.04
N THR A 126 -7.20 -8.81 -3.87
CA THR A 126 -5.97 -9.48 -3.44
C THR A 126 -4.79 -8.54 -3.21
N THR A 127 -4.92 -7.28 -3.64
CA THR A 127 -3.91 -6.23 -3.44
C THR A 127 -4.61 -4.91 -3.14
N ILE A 128 -4.11 -4.18 -2.15
CA ILE A 128 -4.62 -2.84 -1.80
C ILE A 128 -3.49 -1.86 -1.53
N ARG A 129 -3.76 -0.58 -1.76
CA ARG A 129 -2.93 0.53 -1.32
C ARG A 129 -3.66 1.31 -0.22
N ASN A 130 -3.16 1.21 1.01
CA ASN A 130 -3.74 1.93 2.16
C ASN A 130 -3.08 3.30 2.29
N VAL A 131 -3.85 4.35 2.06
CA VAL A 131 -3.33 5.73 1.92
C VAL A 131 -3.65 6.60 3.13
N GLY A 132 -3.45 6.05 4.31
CA GLY A 132 -3.53 6.76 5.58
C GLY A 132 -3.95 5.88 6.74
N ALA A 133 -3.16 5.91 7.80
CA ALA A 133 -3.50 5.30 9.09
C ALA A 133 -2.81 6.07 10.23
N ARG A 134 -3.40 6.04 11.41
CA ARG A 134 -2.80 6.61 12.63
C ARG A 134 -1.82 5.61 13.23
N ASP A 135 -0.79 6.13 13.88
CA ASP A 135 0.14 5.33 14.70
C ASP A 135 0.68 4.10 13.97
N TYR A 136 0.81 4.19 12.64
CA TYR A 136 1.32 3.09 11.79
C TYR A 136 0.55 1.77 11.93
N ALA A 137 -0.74 1.84 12.24
CA ALA A 137 -1.60 0.66 12.40
C ALA A 137 -1.71 -0.17 11.11
N ASP A 138 -1.63 0.48 9.94
CA ASP A 138 -1.57 -0.17 8.63
C ASP A 138 -0.25 -0.92 8.39
N VAL A 139 0.87 -0.38 8.88
CA VAL A 139 2.18 -1.06 8.83
C VAL A 139 2.16 -2.34 9.66
N ALA A 140 1.59 -2.27 10.88
CA ALA A 140 1.43 -3.44 11.74
C ALA A 140 0.55 -4.51 11.07
N LEU A 141 -0.58 -4.10 10.48
CA LEU A 141 -1.50 -4.98 9.77
C LEU A 141 -0.82 -5.66 8.57
N ARG A 142 -0.14 -4.89 7.70
CA ARG A 142 0.62 -5.43 6.57
C ARG A 142 1.67 -6.45 7.01
N ASN A 143 2.41 -6.14 8.07
CA ASN A 143 3.47 -7.03 8.55
C ASN A 143 2.89 -8.37 9.05
N ALA A 144 1.76 -8.36 9.76
CA ALA A 144 1.08 -9.57 10.22
C ALA A 144 0.53 -10.42 9.03
N ILE A 145 0.00 -9.75 7.99
CA ILE A 145 -0.42 -10.44 6.76
C ILE A 145 0.79 -11.06 6.04
N ASN A 146 1.88 -10.31 5.88
CA ASN A 146 3.09 -10.80 5.23
C ASN A 146 3.76 -11.95 6.00
N ALA A 147 3.62 -11.99 7.32
CA ALA A 147 4.08 -13.08 8.16
C ALA A 147 3.16 -14.32 8.13
N GLY A 148 2.00 -14.23 7.46
CA GLY A 148 1.00 -15.31 7.44
C GLY A 148 0.25 -15.51 8.75
N GLU A 149 0.34 -14.56 9.67
CA GLU A 149 -0.34 -14.62 10.99
C GLU A 149 -1.85 -14.39 10.87
N ILE A 150 -2.27 -13.61 9.87
CA ILE A 150 -3.67 -13.27 9.61
C ILE A 150 -3.95 -13.24 8.10
N PRO A 151 -5.19 -13.59 7.66
CA PRO A 151 -5.59 -13.45 6.26
C PRO A 151 -5.77 -11.97 5.87
N GLY A 152 -5.41 -11.64 4.64
CA GLY A 152 -5.60 -10.31 4.07
C GLY A 152 -4.97 -10.16 2.69
N PRO A 153 -5.26 -9.08 1.96
CA PRO A 153 -4.64 -8.76 0.69
C PRO A 153 -3.17 -8.34 0.88
N ARG A 154 -2.37 -8.40 -0.18
CA ARG A 154 -1.07 -7.69 -0.19
C ARG A 154 -1.31 -6.20 -0.01
N MET A 155 -0.53 -5.56 0.85
CA MET A 155 -0.75 -4.15 1.19
C MET A 155 0.50 -3.31 0.90
N ALA A 156 0.31 -2.19 0.20
CA ALA A 156 1.23 -1.05 0.24
C ALA A 156 0.64 0.01 1.19
N VAL A 157 1.42 0.47 2.17
CA VAL A 157 0.92 1.30 3.27
C VAL A 157 1.69 2.60 3.44
N SER A 158 0.98 3.68 3.79
CA SER A 158 1.59 5.02 3.91
C SER A 158 1.88 5.47 5.35
N GLY A 159 1.31 4.80 6.35
CA GLY A 159 1.28 5.36 7.70
C GLY A 159 0.49 6.67 7.77
N PRO A 160 0.81 7.60 8.68
CA PRO A 160 0.14 8.89 8.80
C PRO A 160 0.29 9.77 7.55
N GLY A 161 -0.85 10.19 6.97
CA GLY A 161 -0.85 11.12 5.85
C GLY A 161 -0.37 12.52 6.27
N LEU A 162 0.49 13.14 5.43
CA LEU A 162 0.98 14.49 5.69
C LEU A 162 -0.10 15.54 5.39
N GLY A 163 -0.18 16.57 6.21
CA GLY A 163 -1.08 17.71 6.06
C GLY A 163 -0.58 18.94 6.76
N ILE A 164 -1.14 20.10 6.40
CA ILE A 164 -0.90 21.34 7.12
C ILE A 164 -1.74 21.40 8.39
N THR A 165 -1.35 22.22 9.37
CA THR A 165 -2.19 22.55 10.54
C THR A 165 -3.55 23.06 10.07
N GLY A 166 -4.63 22.45 10.58
CA GLY A 166 -6.01 22.79 10.21
C GLY A 166 -6.43 22.27 8.83
N GLY A 167 -5.58 21.51 8.13
CA GLY A 167 -5.86 20.94 6.81
C GLY A 167 -6.73 19.68 6.85
N HIS A 168 -6.94 19.07 5.68
CA HIS A 168 -7.75 17.86 5.54
C HIS A 168 -7.16 16.64 6.28
N CYS A 169 -5.82 16.52 6.28
CA CYS A 169 -5.13 15.46 7.00
C CYS A 169 -4.91 15.76 8.50
N ASP A 170 -5.44 16.87 9.03
CA ASP A 170 -5.41 17.21 10.46
C ASP A 170 -6.72 16.88 11.17
N ARG A 171 -6.70 16.94 12.49
CA ARG A 171 -7.87 16.73 13.37
C ARG A 171 -8.52 18.05 13.72
N ASN A 172 -9.62 18.37 13.07
CA ASN A 172 -10.27 19.68 13.15
C ASN A 172 -11.62 19.65 13.91
N SER A 173 -12.00 18.51 14.51
CA SER A 173 -13.34 18.35 15.10
C SER A 173 -13.46 18.88 16.52
N LEU A 174 -12.37 18.94 17.27
CA LEU A 174 -12.35 19.41 18.66
C LEU A 174 -12.00 20.91 18.72
N ASN A 175 -12.39 21.56 19.80
CA ASN A 175 -12.04 22.97 20.03
C ASN A 175 -10.56 23.10 20.48
N ALA A 176 -10.03 24.31 20.38
CA ALA A 176 -8.60 24.61 20.59
C ALA A 176 -8.07 24.21 21.98
N SER A 177 -8.94 24.04 23.02
CA SER A 177 -8.49 23.65 24.36
C SER A 177 -7.94 22.22 24.41
N PHE A 178 -8.33 21.33 23.49
CA PHE A 178 -7.83 19.96 23.39
C PHE A 178 -6.44 19.87 22.75
N LYS A 179 -5.98 20.90 22.04
CA LYS A 179 -4.67 20.92 21.35
C LYS A 179 -4.43 19.72 20.44
N GLU A 180 -5.51 19.18 19.85
CA GLU A 180 -5.42 18.04 18.95
C GLU A 180 -4.65 18.40 17.69
N ARG A 181 -3.80 17.46 17.24
CA ARG A 181 -3.03 17.53 16.01
C ARG A 181 -2.81 16.12 15.50
N SER A 182 -2.95 15.89 14.21
CA SER A 182 -2.64 14.58 13.61
C SER A 182 -1.14 14.32 13.56
N ASP A 183 -0.75 13.05 13.62
CA ASP A 183 0.66 12.61 13.63
C ASP A 183 1.42 12.99 12.36
N GLY A 184 0.71 13.18 11.24
CA GLY A 184 1.27 13.56 9.94
C GLY A 184 1.32 15.05 9.68
N VAL A 185 0.88 15.91 10.61
CA VAL A 185 0.87 17.36 10.39
C VAL A 185 2.28 17.93 10.38
N ALA A 186 2.65 18.56 9.27
CA ALA A 186 3.98 19.12 9.04
C ALA A 186 3.86 20.42 8.23
N ASP A 187 4.13 21.55 8.88
CA ASP A 187 4.09 22.86 8.26
C ASP A 187 5.49 23.30 7.83
N GLY A 188 5.64 23.71 6.60
CA GLY A 188 6.89 24.12 5.98
C GLY A 188 7.73 22.97 5.41
N PRO A 189 8.63 23.26 4.45
CA PRO A 189 9.39 22.25 3.71
C PRO A 189 10.24 21.32 4.60
N TRP A 190 10.86 21.86 5.65
CA TRP A 190 11.73 21.08 6.53
C TRP A 190 10.96 20.11 7.43
N ALA A 191 9.83 20.55 7.99
CA ALA A 191 8.96 19.68 8.78
C ALA A 191 8.33 18.58 7.91
N ALA A 192 7.99 18.91 6.66
CA ALA A 192 7.49 17.94 5.69
C ALA A 192 8.53 16.84 5.38
N ARG A 193 9.80 17.21 5.14
CA ARG A 193 10.90 16.25 4.95
C ARG A 193 11.12 15.37 6.19
N GLU A 194 11.09 15.95 7.37
CA GLU A 194 11.23 15.22 8.63
C GLU A 194 10.11 14.18 8.79
N GLN A 195 8.87 14.56 8.48
CA GLN A 195 7.73 13.64 8.55
C GLN A 195 7.82 12.50 7.53
N VAL A 196 8.29 12.76 6.31
CA VAL A 196 8.57 11.70 5.33
C VAL A 196 9.60 10.70 5.88
N ARG A 197 10.73 11.18 6.40
CA ARG A 197 11.76 10.33 7.02
C ARG A 197 11.21 9.51 8.18
N LYS A 198 10.35 10.11 8.99
CA LYS A 198 9.68 9.43 10.11
C LYS A 198 8.78 8.30 9.60
N ASN A 199 7.97 8.54 8.56
CA ASN A 199 7.12 7.50 7.97
C ASN A 199 7.95 6.36 7.38
N VAL A 200 9.03 6.67 6.64
CA VAL A 200 9.96 5.67 6.11
C VAL A 200 10.62 4.86 7.24
N LYS A 201 11.07 5.53 8.30
CA LYS A 201 11.66 4.87 9.48
C LYS A 201 10.72 3.84 10.09
N TYR A 202 9.43 4.13 10.14
CA TYR A 202 8.42 3.24 10.72
C TYR A 202 7.78 2.29 9.71
N GLY A 203 8.33 2.20 8.50
CA GLY A 203 8.01 1.14 7.55
C GLY A 203 6.94 1.48 6.52
N ALA A 204 6.68 2.76 6.24
CA ALA A 204 5.81 3.15 5.15
C ALA A 204 6.40 2.77 3.78
N ASP A 205 5.58 2.24 2.87
CA ASP A 205 5.94 1.86 1.51
C ASP A 205 5.81 3.03 0.52
N LEU A 206 4.97 4.00 0.87
CA LEU A 206 4.71 5.20 0.09
C LEU A 206 4.44 6.39 1.01
N THR A 207 4.50 7.59 0.44
CA THR A 207 4.09 8.81 1.11
C THR A 207 2.69 9.22 0.64
N LYS A 208 1.79 9.54 1.58
CA LYS A 208 0.51 10.19 1.29
C LYS A 208 0.51 11.59 1.87
N PHE A 209 0.01 12.57 1.11
CA PHE A 209 -0.27 13.91 1.64
C PHE A 209 -1.59 14.49 1.14
N CYS A 210 -2.11 15.52 1.82
CA CYS A 210 -3.32 16.24 1.46
C CYS A 210 -2.97 17.56 0.78
N ALA A 211 -3.08 17.60 -0.56
CA ALA A 211 -2.83 18.80 -1.36
C ALA A 211 -3.99 19.80 -1.30
N THR A 212 -5.22 19.31 -1.06
CA THR A 212 -6.43 20.14 -0.95
C THR A 212 -7.28 19.78 0.26
N GLY A 213 -8.23 20.64 0.60
CA GLY A 213 -9.35 20.31 1.47
C GLY A 213 -10.20 19.19 0.86
N GLY A 214 -10.76 18.34 1.71
CA GLY A 214 -11.57 17.18 1.35
C GLY A 214 -12.98 17.24 1.93
N VAL A 215 -13.81 16.26 1.53
CA VAL A 215 -15.24 16.20 1.88
C VAL A 215 -15.46 15.99 3.38
N PHE A 216 -14.62 15.18 4.02
CA PHE A 216 -14.81 14.77 5.42
C PHE A 216 -14.06 15.63 6.46
N SER A 217 -13.48 16.74 6.08
CA SER A 217 -12.76 17.61 7.04
C SER A 217 -13.56 18.85 7.43
N LYS A 218 -13.72 19.06 8.74
CA LYS A 218 -14.34 20.28 9.27
C LYS A 218 -13.39 21.46 9.10
N GLY A 219 -13.93 22.63 8.71
CA GLY A 219 -13.18 23.88 8.62
C GLY A 219 -12.33 24.02 7.35
N THR A 220 -12.34 23.04 6.46
CA THR A 220 -11.72 23.16 5.13
C THR A 220 -12.79 23.21 4.04
N LYS A 221 -12.50 23.92 2.95
CA LYS A 221 -13.35 23.93 1.75
C LYS A 221 -12.82 22.85 0.78
N VAL A 222 -13.71 22.01 0.27
CA VAL A 222 -13.36 20.97 -0.72
C VAL A 222 -12.65 21.61 -1.91
N GLY A 223 -11.50 21.05 -2.26
CA GLY A 223 -10.69 21.51 -3.38
C GLY A 223 -9.82 22.75 -3.12
N MET A 224 -9.94 23.42 -1.95
CA MET A 224 -9.03 24.52 -1.61
C MET A 224 -7.62 23.97 -1.40
N THR A 225 -6.64 24.54 -2.10
CA THR A 225 -5.22 24.17 -1.97
C THR A 225 -4.72 24.44 -0.57
N GLN A 226 -3.94 23.51 -0.01
CA GLN A 226 -3.46 23.55 1.37
C GLN A 226 -1.95 23.75 1.46
N TYR A 227 -1.16 22.85 0.90
CA TYR A 227 0.29 23.01 0.82
C TYR A 227 0.70 24.02 -0.27
N THR A 228 1.78 24.75 -0.04
CA THR A 228 2.47 25.52 -1.08
C THR A 228 3.17 24.56 -2.06
N LEU A 229 3.53 25.06 -3.24
CA LEU A 229 4.30 24.27 -4.20
C LEU A 229 5.67 23.82 -3.62
N GLU A 230 6.33 24.71 -2.87
CA GLU A 230 7.62 24.43 -2.24
C GLU A 230 7.53 23.29 -1.23
N GLU A 231 6.47 23.27 -0.42
CA GLU A 231 6.22 22.18 0.54
C GLU A 231 5.94 20.86 -0.18
N MET A 232 5.10 20.87 -1.24
CA MET A 232 4.82 19.67 -2.04
C MET A 232 6.09 19.13 -2.70
N GLN A 233 6.94 20.02 -3.25
CA GLN A 233 8.23 19.63 -3.83
C GLN A 233 9.16 19.02 -2.79
N ALA A 234 9.19 19.55 -1.56
CA ALA A 234 9.98 18.99 -0.48
C ALA A 234 9.51 17.58 -0.07
N ILE A 235 8.18 17.35 -0.05
CA ILE A 235 7.62 16.01 0.21
C ILE A 235 8.03 15.03 -0.88
N VAL A 236 7.87 15.42 -2.14
CA VAL A 236 8.17 14.55 -3.30
C VAL A 236 9.65 14.21 -3.38
N ASP A 237 10.51 15.23 -3.31
CA ASP A 237 11.96 15.07 -3.38
C ASP A 237 12.49 14.15 -2.28
N GLU A 238 12.05 14.37 -1.04
CA GLU A 238 12.45 13.53 0.09
C GLU A 238 11.94 12.10 -0.06
N SER A 239 10.69 11.93 -0.52
CA SER A 239 10.10 10.60 -0.73
C SER A 239 10.85 9.82 -1.82
N HIS A 240 11.11 10.45 -2.96
CA HIS A 240 11.84 9.83 -4.07
C HIS A 240 13.30 9.53 -3.71
N THR A 241 13.95 10.35 -2.87
CA THR A 241 15.28 10.04 -2.32
C THR A 241 15.29 8.73 -1.53
N HIS A 242 14.17 8.39 -0.90
CA HIS A 242 13.97 7.12 -0.20
C HIS A 242 13.29 6.03 -1.05
N GLU A 243 13.22 6.21 -2.37
CA GLU A 243 12.58 5.29 -3.32
C GLU A 243 11.09 5.02 -2.98
N ARG A 244 10.39 6.03 -2.42
CA ARG A 244 8.97 5.95 -2.07
C ARG A 244 8.14 6.75 -3.05
N LYS A 245 7.07 6.12 -3.58
CA LYS A 245 6.07 6.77 -4.41
C LYS A 245 5.22 7.73 -3.58
N VAL A 246 4.69 8.77 -4.23
CA VAL A 246 3.91 9.82 -3.56
C VAL A 246 2.48 9.86 -4.11
N ALA A 247 1.51 9.75 -3.21
CA ALA A 247 0.08 9.87 -3.48
C ALA A 247 -0.47 11.18 -2.89
N ALA A 248 -1.12 12.01 -3.70
CA ALA A 248 -1.67 13.28 -3.27
C ALA A 248 -3.20 13.27 -3.30
N HIS A 249 -3.85 13.44 -2.14
CA HIS A 249 -5.28 13.75 -2.10
C HIS A 249 -5.50 15.14 -2.70
N ALA A 250 -6.26 15.25 -3.77
CA ALA A 250 -6.58 16.53 -4.40
C ALA A 250 -7.92 16.49 -5.15
N HIS A 251 -8.85 17.37 -4.77
CA HIS A 251 -10.12 17.54 -5.48
C HIS A 251 -10.08 18.71 -6.46
N GLY A 252 -9.52 19.86 -6.03
CA GLY A 252 -9.54 21.09 -6.81
C GLY A 252 -8.39 21.21 -7.81
N ASN A 253 -8.67 21.76 -8.99
CA ASN A 253 -7.72 21.87 -10.11
C ASN A 253 -6.39 22.51 -9.75
N GLU A 254 -6.41 23.61 -9.00
CA GLU A 254 -5.17 24.27 -8.58
C GLU A 254 -4.27 23.37 -7.75
N GLY A 255 -4.86 22.63 -6.80
CA GLY A 255 -4.12 21.67 -5.99
C GLY A 255 -3.63 20.47 -6.80
N ILE A 256 -4.45 19.96 -7.74
CA ILE A 256 -4.07 18.87 -8.65
C ILE A 256 -2.86 19.30 -9.49
N LYS A 257 -2.94 20.47 -10.16
CA LYS A 257 -1.86 20.98 -11.01
C LYS A 257 -0.57 21.22 -10.23
N ARG A 258 -0.67 21.82 -9.02
CA ARG A 258 0.51 22.00 -8.14
C ARG A 258 1.14 20.67 -7.74
N ALA A 259 0.34 19.66 -7.38
CA ALA A 259 0.84 18.36 -7.02
C ALA A 259 1.53 17.67 -8.22
N ILE A 260 0.95 17.76 -9.43
CA ILE A 260 1.58 17.27 -10.66
C ILE A 260 2.91 18.01 -10.94
N VAL A 261 2.94 19.36 -10.80
CA VAL A 261 4.17 20.16 -10.96
C VAL A 261 5.22 19.77 -9.92
N ALA A 262 4.81 19.46 -8.69
CA ALA A 262 5.71 18.98 -7.64
C ALA A 262 6.31 17.60 -7.94
N GLY A 263 5.69 16.81 -8.85
CA GLY A 263 6.20 15.52 -9.30
C GLY A 263 5.60 14.31 -8.58
N VAL A 264 4.35 14.41 -8.10
CA VAL A 264 3.66 13.28 -7.47
C VAL A 264 3.46 12.12 -8.45
N ASP A 265 3.46 10.89 -7.94
CA ASP A 265 3.23 9.68 -8.73
C ASP A 265 1.74 9.41 -8.95
N SER A 266 0.87 9.79 -8.00
CA SER A 266 -0.58 9.69 -8.18
C SER A 266 -1.36 10.82 -7.53
N ILE A 267 -2.50 11.13 -8.15
CA ILE A 267 -3.55 12.01 -7.63
C ILE A 267 -4.74 11.15 -7.25
N GLU A 268 -5.22 11.34 -6.04
CA GLU A 268 -6.36 10.64 -5.48
C GLU A 268 -7.62 11.50 -5.60
N HIS A 269 -8.74 10.89 -5.96
CA HIS A 269 -10.07 11.48 -6.17
C HIS A 269 -10.19 12.33 -7.44
N ALA A 270 -9.41 13.39 -7.58
CA ALA A 270 -9.40 14.30 -8.74
C ALA A 270 -10.79 14.83 -9.17
N SER A 271 -11.72 15.08 -8.23
CA SER A 271 -13.15 15.32 -8.52
C SER A 271 -13.43 16.49 -9.47
N PHE A 272 -12.57 17.53 -9.47
CA PHE A 272 -12.71 18.70 -10.35
C PHE A 272 -11.61 18.73 -11.43
N LEU A 273 -11.21 17.56 -11.91
CA LEU A 273 -10.17 17.40 -12.93
C LEU A 273 -10.59 18.07 -14.25
N ASP A 274 -9.70 18.89 -14.81
CA ASP A 274 -9.89 19.52 -16.13
C ASP A 274 -8.91 18.95 -17.18
N GLU A 275 -9.15 19.28 -18.45
CA GLU A 275 -8.33 18.81 -19.57
C GLU A 275 -6.85 19.24 -19.46
N GLU A 276 -6.56 20.38 -18.86
CA GLU A 276 -5.18 20.84 -18.67
C GLU A 276 -4.45 19.95 -17.67
N ALA A 277 -5.09 19.65 -16.53
CA ALA A 277 -4.52 18.76 -15.53
C ALA A 277 -4.34 17.33 -16.07
N ILE A 278 -5.26 16.84 -16.93
CA ILE A 278 -5.11 15.54 -17.62
C ILE A 278 -3.86 15.55 -18.51
N ARG A 279 -3.68 16.58 -19.36
CA ARG A 279 -2.49 16.70 -20.22
C ARG A 279 -1.20 16.76 -19.38
N MET A 280 -1.18 17.58 -18.34
CA MET A 280 -0.03 17.66 -17.42
C MET A 280 0.29 16.30 -16.78
N GLY A 281 -0.74 15.54 -16.37
CA GLY A 281 -0.57 14.21 -15.79
C GLY A 281 0.03 13.22 -16.78
N ILE A 282 -0.46 13.22 -18.04
CA ILE A 282 0.09 12.38 -19.10
C ILE A 282 1.57 12.72 -19.39
N GLU A 283 1.88 14.01 -19.52
CA GLU A 283 3.25 14.49 -19.81
C GLU A 283 4.24 14.13 -18.70
N ARG A 284 3.78 14.06 -17.45
CA ARG A 284 4.63 13.77 -16.29
C ARG A 284 4.55 12.34 -15.78
N GLY A 285 3.69 11.50 -16.38
CA GLY A 285 3.49 10.12 -15.96
C GLY A 285 2.77 9.99 -14.61
N THR A 286 1.98 10.98 -14.21
CA THR A 286 1.17 10.93 -12.99
C THR A 286 -0.09 10.11 -13.23
N TYR A 287 -0.38 9.16 -12.34
CA TYR A 287 -1.59 8.34 -12.36
C TYR A 287 -2.73 9.03 -11.62
N PHE A 288 -3.96 8.69 -12.00
CA PHE A 288 -5.17 9.16 -11.29
C PHE A 288 -5.90 7.96 -10.69
N ALA A 289 -6.08 7.94 -9.37
CA ALA A 289 -6.94 7.00 -8.66
C ALA A 289 -8.30 7.65 -8.47
N LEU A 290 -9.21 7.37 -9.40
CA LEU A 290 -10.54 7.98 -9.45
C LEU A 290 -11.53 7.13 -8.67
N ASP A 291 -12.32 7.77 -7.82
CA ASP A 291 -13.37 7.11 -7.05
C ASP A 291 -14.69 7.13 -7.85
N ILE A 292 -15.49 6.09 -7.66
CA ILE A 292 -16.81 6.01 -8.27
C ILE A 292 -17.86 6.79 -7.45
N TYR A 293 -17.60 6.96 -6.15
CA TYR A 293 -18.52 7.57 -5.19
C TYR A 293 -17.81 8.67 -4.38
N ASN A 294 -17.86 9.90 -4.86
CA ASN A 294 -17.45 11.10 -4.15
C ASN A 294 -18.41 12.25 -4.39
#